data_39dcd0f365cfa98b98bc8fe22460a64e
#
_entry.id   39dcd0f365cfa98b98bc8fe22460a64e
#
_cell.length_a   1.000
_cell.length_b   1.000
_cell.length_c   1.000
_cell.angle_alpha   90.00
_cell.angle_beta   90.00
_cell.angle_gamma   90.00
#
_symmetry.space_group_name_H-M   'P 1'
#
loop_
_entity.id
_entity.type
_entity.pdbx_description
1 polymer ?
#
loop_
_entity_poly.entity_id
_entity_poly.type
_entity_poly.pdbx_seq_one_letter_code
_entity_poly.pdbx_strand_id
1 'polypeptide(L)'
;MKIINLILRGYLAARYYASMGTLYLCGEKTCVVCGGIADLLPVCAGCFQKTIANIRLNAKRCLVCGRVLVSEKSVCVLCRSRPSVGNLNMVFPLYNYYLWARDLLFMWKMQNKRYFSFVFARQILVVLQSRFPGIPVVPVPPRPSKIKNSGWDQVEDISKILKYRYKMNVLNLLRRCDNNEQKKLDRTGRLDRAEKRYVWNKTFKGHIPHSVVLLDDIMTTGATLNECADVLKTSGVETVHAVTLFTVMD
;
A
#
# COMPACT_ATOMS: atom_id res chain seq x y z
N MET A 1 16.86 20.57 -5.71
CA MET A 1 16.26 19.50 -4.88
C MET A 1 15.57 20.03 -3.62
N LYS A 2 16.18 20.92 -2.81
CA LYS A 2 15.56 21.49 -1.58
C LYS A 2 14.27 22.29 -1.88
N ILE A 3 14.25 23.12 -2.92
CA ILE A 3 13.11 23.96 -3.31
C ILE A 3 11.91 23.10 -3.75
N ILE A 4 12.13 22.08 -4.58
CA ILE A 4 11.07 21.16 -5.03
C ILE A 4 10.45 20.43 -3.83
N ASN A 5 11.26 20.01 -2.85
CA ASN A 5 10.77 19.39 -1.63
C ASN A 5 9.92 20.36 -0.79
N LEU A 6 10.30 21.64 -0.73
CA LEU A 6 9.55 22.67 -0.01
C LEU A 6 8.19 22.92 -0.67
N ILE A 7 8.16 23.06 -2.01
CA ILE A 7 6.94 23.24 -2.80
C ILE A 7 5.99 22.04 -2.62
N LEU A 8 6.51 20.81 -2.73
CA LEU A 8 5.71 19.60 -2.53
C LEU A 8 5.16 19.47 -1.10
N ARG A 9 5.92 19.90 -0.10
CA ARG A 9 5.46 19.94 1.30
C ARG A 9 4.34 20.97 1.47
N GLY A 10 4.51 22.17 0.92
CA GLY A 10 3.47 23.21 0.92
C GLY A 10 2.20 22.74 0.22
N TYR A 11 2.32 22.14 -0.96
CA TYR A 11 1.19 21.57 -1.70
C TYR A 11 0.47 20.48 -0.90
N LEU A 12 1.19 19.53 -0.28
CA LEU A 12 0.57 18.48 0.53
C LEU A 12 -0.11 19.04 1.78
N ALA A 13 0.48 20.05 2.42
CA ALA A 13 -0.14 20.73 3.55
C ALA A 13 -1.41 21.47 3.13
N ALA A 14 -1.36 22.25 2.07
CA ALA A 14 -2.52 22.95 1.52
C ALA A 14 -3.64 21.97 1.12
N ARG A 15 -3.30 20.87 0.46
CA ARG A 15 -4.25 19.82 0.11
C ARG A 15 -4.87 19.14 1.33
N TYR A 16 -4.08 18.92 2.38
CA TYR A 16 -4.59 18.38 3.65
C TYR A 16 -5.61 19.32 4.27
N TYR A 17 -5.29 20.62 4.43
CA TYR A 17 -6.20 21.58 5.02
C TYR A 17 -7.44 21.83 4.16
N ALA A 18 -7.30 21.87 2.83
CA ALA A 18 -8.43 21.94 1.92
C ALA A 18 -9.35 20.71 2.04
N SER A 19 -8.78 19.51 2.13
CA SER A 19 -9.55 18.28 2.33
C SER A 19 -10.26 18.26 3.69
N MET A 20 -9.61 18.77 4.74
CA MET A 20 -10.23 18.89 6.07
C MET A 20 -11.36 19.95 6.07
N GLY A 21 -11.17 21.08 5.41
CA GLY A 21 -12.21 22.09 5.24
C GLY A 21 -13.43 21.56 4.48
N THR A 22 -13.21 20.84 3.39
CA THR A 22 -14.29 20.20 2.61
C THR A 22 -15.04 19.15 3.46
N LEU A 23 -14.33 18.37 4.28
CA LEU A 23 -14.94 17.41 5.20
C LEU A 23 -15.81 18.11 6.25
N TYR A 24 -15.34 19.22 6.81
CA TYR A 24 -16.07 19.99 7.79
C TYR A 24 -17.37 20.56 7.23
N LEU A 25 -17.33 21.07 5.99
CA LEU A 25 -18.47 21.72 5.34
C LEU A 25 -19.44 20.73 4.67
N CYS A 26 -18.92 19.66 4.06
CA CYS A 26 -19.68 18.75 3.19
C CYS A 26 -19.51 17.27 3.60
N GLY A 27 -18.97 16.98 4.78
CA GLY A 27 -18.70 15.62 5.24
C GLY A 27 -19.97 14.81 5.46
N GLU A 28 -19.90 13.52 5.18
CA GLU A 28 -20.95 12.58 5.55
C GLU A 28 -21.01 12.49 7.07
N LYS A 29 -22.15 12.91 7.64
CA LYS A 29 -22.35 12.92 9.09
C LYS A 29 -22.74 11.55 9.66
N THR A 30 -22.75 10.52 8.81
CA THR A 30 -23.14 9.16 9.20
C THR A 30 -21.93 8.24 9.19
N CYS A 31 -21.72 7.53 10.30
CA CYS A 31 -20.64 6.56 10.44
C CYS A 31 -20.92 5.30 9.62
N VAL A 32 -20.06 4.96 8.68
CA VAL A 32 -20.19 3.75 7.81
C VAL A 32 -20.06 2.43 8.58
N VAL A 33 -19.61 2.48 9.85
CA VAL A 33 -19.43 1.27 10.68
C VAL A 33 -20.65 0.98 11.55
N CYS A 34 -21.25 2.01 12.18
CA CYS A 34 -22.34 1.82 13.14
C CYS A 34 -23.62 2.58 12.80
N GLY A 35 -23.65 3.37 11.73
CA GLY A 35 -24.80 4.20 11.36
C GLY A 35 -25.03 5.45 12.25
N GLY A 36 -24.27 5.63 13.32
CA GLY A 36 -24.37 6.78 14.22
C GLY A 36 -23.74 8.05 13.65
N ILE A 37 -23.79 9.14 14.43
CA ILE A 37 -23.22 10.42 14.01
C ILE A 37 -21.70 10.33 13.89
N ALA A 38 -21.16 10.85 12.80
CA ALA A 38 -19.74 11.02 12.54
C ALA A 38 -19.42 12.51 12.37
N ASP A 39 -18.22 12.92 12.82
CA ASP A 39 -17.81 14.34 12.74
C ASP A 39 -17.11 14.67 11.42
N LEU A 40 -15.77 14.56 11.41
CA LEU A 40 -14.93 14.93 10.27
C LEU A 40 -14.72 13.78 9.28
N LEU A 41 -14.58 12.57 9.77
CA LEU A 41 -14.45 11.37 8.93
C LEU A 41 -15.79 10.64 8.91
N PRO A 42 -16.13 9.90 7.86
CA PRO A 42 -17.33 9.08 7.84
C PRO A 42 -17.18 7.82 8.72
N VAL A 43 -16.49 7.98 9.84
CA VAL A 43 -16.29 7.00 10.91
C VAL A 43 -16.25 7.76 12.22
N CYS A 44 -17.16 7.49 13.14
CA CYS A 44 -17.17 8.14 14.45
C CYS A 44 -15.93 7.77 15.28
N ALA A 45 -15.58 8.59 16.26
CA ALA A 45 -14.37 8.41 17.06
C ALA A 45 -14.29 7.02 17.72
N GLY A 46 -15.39 6.49 18.25
CA GLY A 46 -15.43 5.16 18.86
C GLY A 46 -15.17 4.03 17.86
N CYS A 47 -15.78 4.10 16.68
CA CYS A 47 -15.52 3.14 15.60
C CYS A 47 -14.10 3.27 15.06
N PHE A 48 -13.59 4.51 14.90
CA PHE A 48 -12.22 4.75 14.46
C PHE A 48 -11.21 4.03 15.36
N GLN A 49 -11.35 4.16 16.68
CA GLN A 49 -10.47 3.49 17.66
C GLN A 49 -10.58 1.97 17.59
N LYS A 50 -11.79 1.44 17.46
CA LYS A 50 -12.01 -0.02 17.40
C LYS A 50 -11.58 -0.67 16.08
N THR A 51 -11.58 0.06 14.97
CA THR A 51 -11.31 -0.45 13.62
C THR A 51 -9.99 0.07 13.05
N ILE A 52 -9.94 1.34 12.64
CA ILE A 52 -8.81 1.91 11.91
C ILE A 52 -7.56 2.05 12.80
N ALA A 53 -7.71 2.50 14.05
CA ALA A 53 -6.58 2.63 14.96
C ALA A 53 -6.10 1.27 15.52
N ASN A 54 -6.92 0.23 15.46
CA ASN A 54 -6.61 -1.10 16.00
C ASN A 54 -5.90 -2.00 14.97
N ILE A 55 -4.62 -1.74 14.71
CA ILE A 55 -3.82 -2.49 13.72
C ILE A 55 -3.39 -3.89 14.22
N ARG A 56 -3.59 -4.20 15.49
CA ARG A 56 -3.17 -5.45 16.13
C ARG A 56 -1.68 -5.78 15.87
N LEU A 57 -0.78 -4.84 16.15
CA LEU A 57 0.66 -4.97 15.90
C LEU A 57 1.27 -6.24 16.50
N ASN A 58 0.85 -6.65 17.69
CA ASN A 58 1.40 -7.78 18.44
C ASN A 58 0.60 -9.09 18.26
N ALA A 59 -0.40 -9.13 17.37
CA ALA A 59 -1.15 -10.34 17.11
C ALA A 59 -0.27 -11.40 16.44
N LYS A 60 -0.53 -12.68 16.72
CA LYS A 60 0.07 -13.80 15.97
C LYS A 60 -0.41 -13.71 14.51
N ARG A 61 0.54 -13.86 13.59
CA ARG A 61 0.26 -13.73 12.16
C ARG A 61 0.77 -14.91 11.38
N CYS A 62 0.08 -15.21 10.29
CA CYS A 62 0.52 -16.22 9.33
C CYS A 62 1.91 -15.85 8.78
N LEU A 63 2.85 -16.77 8.84
CA LEU A 63 4.22 -16.57 8.36
C LEU A 63 4.29 -16.34 6.84
N VAL A 64 3.26 -16.77 6.09
CA VAL A 64 3.21 -16.61 4.64
C VAL A 64 2.54 -15.29 4.26
N CYS A 65 1.25 -15.09 4.58
CA CYS A 65 0.47 -13.95 4.10
C CYS A 65 0.29 -12.82 5.12
N GLY A 66 0.81 -12.95 6.34
CA GLY A 66 0.73 -11.93 7.38
C GLY A 66 -0.65 -11.73 8.02
N ARG A 67 -1.68 -12.48 7.62
CA ARG A 67 -3.01 -12.45 8.22
C ARG A 67 -2.95 -12.77 9.72
N VAL A 68 -3.77 -12.08 10.51
CA VAL A 68 -3.91 -12.40 11.94
C VAL A 68 -4.49 -13.80 12.08
N LEU A 69 -3.83 -14.63 12.87
CA LEU A 69 -4.27 -15.99 13.21
C LEU A 69 -5.24 -15.95 14.39
N VAL A 70 -6.27 -16.76 14.35
CA VAL A 70 -7.26 -16.91 15.45
C VAL A 70 -6.94 -18.15 16.27
N SER A 71 -6.86 -19.30 15.63
CA SER A 71 -6.65 -20.61 16.26
C SER A 71 -5.42 -21.34 15.71
N GLU A 72 -4.90 -20.92 14.56
CA GLU A 72 -3.77 -21.57 13.92
C GLU A 72 -2.43 -21.23 14.62
N LYS A 73 -1.45 -22.12 14.51
CA LYS A 73 -0.15 -21.94 15.19
C LYS A 73 0.80 -21.01 14.43
N SER A 74 1.00 -21.22 13.12
CA SER A 74 2.02 -20.49 12.34
C SER A 74 1.59 -20.13 10.92
N VAL A 75 0.77 -20.94 10.27
CA VAL A 75 0.31 -20.75 8.90
C VAL A 75 -1.21 -20.92 8.86
N CYS A 76 -1.91 -19.97 8.21
CA CYS A 76 -3.38 -20.02 8.08
C CYS A 76 -3.81 -21.15 7.14
N VAL A 77 -5.06 -21.56 7.25
CA VAL A 77 -5.66 -22.66 6.45
C VAL A 77 -5.41 -22.47 4.95
N LEU A 78 -5.64 -21.27 4.43
CA LEU A 78 -5.45 -20.99 2.99
C LEU A 78 -4.00 -21.16 2.53
N CYS A 79 -3.04 -20.68 3.31
CA CYS A 79 -1.62 -20.79 2.94
C CYS A 79 -1.04 -22.20 3.09
N ARG A 80 -1.71 -23.08 3.81
CA ARG A 80 -1.31 -24.53 3.85
C ARG A 80 -1.63 -25.21 2.52
N SER A 81 -2.75 -24.87 1.90
CA SER A 81 -3.16 -25.46 0.62
C SER A 81 -2.58 -24.74 -0.59
N ARG A 82 -2.40 -23.43 -0.51
CA ARG A 82 -1.90 -22.57 -1.60
C ARG A 82 -1.00 -21.47 -1.06
N PRO A 83 0.33 -21.66 -0.96
CA PRO A 83 1.26 -20.59 -0.58
C PRO A 83 1.19 -19.47 -1.61
N SER A 84 0.73 -18.27 -1.19
CA SER A 84 0.46 -17.16 -2.12
C SER A 84 1.63 -16.20 -2.33
N VAL A 85 2.62 -16.20 -1.42
CA VAL A 85 3.69 -15.17 -1.38
C VAL A 85 5.06 -15.79 -1.06
N GLY A 86 5.60 -16.58 -2.01
CA GLY A 86 6.85 -17.33 -1.80
C GLY A 86 8.13 -16.51 -1.73
N ASN A 87 8.16 -15.31 -2.38
CA ASN A 87 9.38 -14.49 -2.51
C ASN A 87 9.47 -13.34 -1.51
N LEU A 88 8.51 -13.24 -0.59
CA LEU A 88 8.48 -12.24 0.47
C LEU A 88 8.94 -12.84 1.80
N ASN A 89 9.78 -12.10 2.51
CA ASN A 89 10.27 -12.52 3.83
C ASN A 89 9.21 -12.31 4.93
N MET A 90 8.37 -11.27 4.80
CA MET A 90 7.25 -11.00 5.69
C MET A 90 6.21 -10.14 4.98
N VAL A 91 4.94 -10.45 5.20
CA VAL A 91 3.83 -9.60 4.76
C VAL A 91 3.06 -9.10 5.99
N PHE A 92 2.73 -7.81 6.01
CA PHE A 92 1.96 -7.20 7.07
C PHE A 92 0.74 -6.45 6.51
N PRO A 93 -0.41 -7.12 6.33
CA PRO A 93 -1.66 -6.45 6.05
C PRO A 93 -2.19 -5.78 7.32
N LEU A 94 -2.67 -4.53 7.21
CA LEU A 94 -3.22 -3.80 8.35
C LEU A 94 -4.62 -4.30 8.69
N TYR A 95 -5.47 -4.45 7.67
CA TYR A 95 -6.89 -4.75 7.85
C TYR A 95 -7.36 -5.89 6.94
N ASN A 96 -8.40 -6.59 7.35
CA ASN A 96 -9.13 -7.51 6.49
C ASN A 96 -10.10 -6.73 5.58
N TYR A 97 -10.22 -7.13 4.31
CA TYR A 97 -11.09 -6.49 3.32
C TYR A 97 -12.51 -7.02 3.41
N TYR A 98 -13.26 -6.59 4.42
CA TYR A 98 -14.70 -6.86 4.55
C TYR A 98 -15.39 -5.77 5.39
N LEU A 99 -16.73 -5.72 5.33
CA LEU A 99 -17.54 -4.73 6.07
C LEU A 99 -17.03 -3.29 5.84
N TRP A 100 -16.81 -2.55 6.91
CA TRP A 100 -16.35 -1.16 6.90
C TRP A 100 -15.10 -0.90 6.04
N ALA A 101 -14.19 -1.87 5.95
CA ALA A 101 -12.97 -1.73 5.16
C ALA A 101 -13.27 -1.65 3.66
N ARG A 102 -14.26 -2.42 3.18
CA ARG A 102 -14.74 -2.37 1.80
C ARG A 102 -15.35 -1.01 1.48
N ASP A 103 -16.18 -0.49 2.39
CA ASP A 103 -16.87 0.79 2.18
C ASP A 103 -15.87 1.95 2.18
N LEU A 104 -14.91 1.98 3.12
CA LEU A 104 -13.84 2.99 3.12
C LEU A 104 -12.96 2.92 1.87
N LEU A 105 -12.62 1.73 1.41
CA LEU A 105 -11.85 1.57 0.18
C LEU A 105 -12.63 2.04 -1.04
N PHE A 106 -13.92 1.76 -1.10
CA PHE A 106 -14.82 2.24 -2.15
C PHE A 106 -14.86 3.78 -2.18
N MET A 107 -15.11 4.42 -1.03
CA MET A 107 -15.10 5.88 -0.90
C MET A 107 -13.77 6.49 -1.34
N TRP A 108 -12.66 5.90 -0.92
CA TRP A 108 -11.33 6.36 -1.26
C TRP A 108 -11.02 6.21 -2.75
N LYS A 109 -11.30 5.04 -3.35
CA LYS A 109 -10.95 4.73 -4.74
C LYS A 109 -11.96 5.27 -5.75
N MET A 110 -13.25 5.05 -5.50
CA MET A 110 -14.31 5.30 -6.48
C MET A 110 -14.95 6.68 -6.32
N GLN A 111 -15.09 7.16 -5.09
CA GLN A 111 -15.63 8.49 -4.82
C GLN A 111 -14.55 9.56 -4.68
N ASN A 112 -13.27 9.24 -4.93
CA ASN A 112 -12.13 10.16 -4.86
C ASN A 112 -11.98 10.89 -3.51
N LYS A 113 -12.43 10.28 -2.41
CA LYS A 113 -12.29 10.85 -1.05
C LYS A 113 -10.82 10.79 -0.59
N ARG A 114 -9.96 11.59 -1.22
CA ARG A 114 -8.48 11.55 -1.09
C ARG A 114 -7.95 11.82 0.31
N TYR A 115 -8.74 12.38 1.21
CA TYR A 115 -8.36 12.58 2.61
C TYR A 115 -8.04 11.27 3.33
N PHE A 116 -8.61 10.14 2.90
CA PHE A 116 -8.25 8.83 3.43
C PHE A 116 -6.77 8.48 3.21
N SER A 117 -6.12 9.05 2.19
CA SER A 117 -4.67 8.88 1.99
C SER A 117 -3.87 9.35 3.22
N PHE A 118 -4.28 10.44 3.89
CA PHE A 118 -3.62 10.93 5.10
C PHE A 118 -3.87 10.01 6.30
N VAL A 119 -5.11 9.51 6.44
CA VAL A 119 -5.48 8.57 7.49
C VAL A 119 -4.67 7.29 7.35
N PHE A 120 -4.69 6.67 6.16
CA PHE A 120 -3.99 5.43 5.91
C PHE A 120 -2.46 5.58 5.95
N ALA A 121 -1.91 6.68 5.44
CA ALA A 121 -0.48 6.95 5.55
C ALA A 121 -0.01 7.01 7.01
N ARG A 122 -0.81 7.59 7.92
CA ARG A 122 -0.52 7.58 9.36
C ARG A 122 -0.52 6.17 9.94
N GLN A 123 -1.48 5.32 9.57
CA GLN A 123 -1.54 3.94 10.04
C GLN A 123 -0.37 3.09 9.51
N ILE A 124 -0.03 3.26 8.24
CA ILE A 124 1.16 2.62 7.64
C ILE A 124 2.43 3.08 8.34
N LEU A 125 2.57 4.38 8.65
CA LEU A 125 3.72 4.90 9.38
C LEU A 125 3.93 4.19 10.73
N VAL A 126 2.86 3.96 11.49
CA VAL A 126 2.92 3.23 12.77
C VAL A 126 3.50 1.82 12.57
N VAL A 127 3.06 1.12 11.52
CA VAL A 127 3.58 -0.22 11.19
C VAL A 127 5.05 -0.16 10.76
N LEU A 128 5.40 0.77 9.86
CA LEU A 128 6.77 0.92 9.37
C LEU A 128 7.76 1.22 10.51
N GLN A 129 7.39 2.13 11.42
CA GLN A 129 8.25 2.48 12.55
C GLN A 129 8.39 1.37 13.58
N SER A 130 7.33 0.58 13.81
CA SER A 130 7.33 -0.46 14.83
C SER A 130 7.87 -1.80 14.34
N ARG A 131 7.69 -2.16 13.05
CA ARG A 131 8.02 -3.50 12.52
C ARG A 131 9.19 -3.47 11.53
N PHE A 132 9.43 -2.34 10.88
CA PHE A 132 10.43 -2.19 9.82
C PHE A 132 11.26 -0.89 9.99
N PRO A 133 11.82 -0.63 11.19
CA PRO A 133 12.54 0.60 11.46
C PRO A 133 13.73 0.77 10.52
N GLY A 134 13.85 1.97 9.92
CA GLY A 134 14.97 2.30 9.04
C GLY A 134 14.94 1.67 7.63
N ILE A 135 14.05 0.70 7.37
CA ILE A 135 13.97 0.03 6.06
C ILE A 135 13.27 0.94 5.04
N PRO A 136 13.86 1.16 3.83
CA PRO A 136 13.24 1.95 2.78
C PRO A 136 11.92 1.36 2.28
N VAL A 137 10.98 2.24 1.94
CA VAL A 137 9.67 1.88 1.37
C VAL A 137 9.73 1.94 -0.13
N VAL A 138 9.25 0.89 -0.80
CA VAL A 138 9.14 0.82 -2.27
C VAL A 138 7.67 0.69 -2.64
N PRO A 139 7.03 1.74 -3.19
CA PRO A 139 5.64 1.65 -3.63
C PRO A 139 5.52 0.73 -4.84
N VAL A 140 4.47 -0.10 -4.86
CA VAL A 140 4.08 -0.85 -6.06
C VAL A 140 3.59 0.15 -7.11
N PRO A 141 4.18 0.15 -8.33
CA PRO A 141 3.83 1.11 -9.37
C PRO A 141 2.39 0.88 -9.89
N PRO A 142 1.60 1.96 -10.02
CA PRO A 142 0.24 1.87 -10.56
C PRO A 142 0.22 1.52 -12.06
N ARG A 143 -0.97 1.13 -12.54
CA ARG A 143 -1.20 1.02 -13.99
C ARG A 143 -1.14 2.40 -14.64
N PRO A 144 -0.39 2.61 -15.74
CA PRO A 144 -0.31 3.91 -16.42
C PRO A 144 -1.70 4.44 -16.83
N SER A 145 -2.59 3.55 -17.31
CA SER A 145 -3.97 3.88 -17.66
C SER A 145 -4.78 4.42 -16.46
N LYS A 146 -4.51 3.95 -15.24
CA LYS A 146 -5.19 4.41 -14.04
C LYS A 146 -4.88 5.86 -13.74
N ILE A 147 -3.60 6.25 -13.79
CA ILE A 147 -3.20 7.65 -13.59
C ILE A 147 -3.79 8.54 -14.69
N LYS A 148 -3.76 8.08 -15.96
CA LYS A 148 -4.35 8.82 -17.09
C LYS A 148 -5.84 9.07 -16.90
N ASN A 149 -6.59 8.09 -16.41
CA ASN A 149 -8.05 8.17 -16.28
C ASN A 149 -8.49 8.86 -14.97
N SER A 150 -7.83 8.58 -13.86
CA SER A 150 -8.23 9.07 -12.52
C SER A 150 -7.41 10.27 -12.04
N GLY A 151 -6.31 10.62 -12.72
CA GLY A 151 -5.39 11.69 -12.33
C GLY A 151 -4.57 11.42 -11.07
N TRP A 152 -4.74 10.26 -10.41
CA TRP A 152 -4.03 9.90 -9.19
C TRP A 152 -4.06 8.39 -8.90
N ASP A 153 -3.19 7.96 -7.99
CA ASP A 153 -3.16 6.60 -7.47
C ASP A 153 -3.03 6.60 -5.95
N GLN A 154 -3.65 5.62 -5.32
CA GLN A 154 -3.74 5.49 -3.87
C GLN A 154 -2.38 5.26 -3.22
N VAL A 155 -1.60 4.32 -3.77
CA VAL A 155 -0.27 3.95 -3.25
C VAL A 155 0.72 5.09 -3.47
N GLU A 156 0.67 5.73 -4.65
CA GLU A 156 1.49 6.89 -4.96
C GLU A 156 1.18 8.07 -4.02
N ASP A 157 -0.09 8.31 -3.72
CA ASP A 157 -0.53 9.38 -2.82
C ASP A 157 -0.02 9.16 -1.38
N ILE A 158 -0.19 7.94 -0.85
CA ILE A 158 0.37 7.54 0.44
C ILE A 158 1.89 7.69 0.45
N SER A 159 2.58 7.22 -0.60
CA SER A 159 4.03 7.32 -0.72
C SER A 159 4.54 8.75 -0.66
N LYS A 160 3.86 9.68 -1.33
CA LYS A 160 4.16 11.12 -1.26
C LYS A 160 3.99 11.65 0.16
N ILE A 161 2.92 11.26 0.86
CA ILE A 161 2.68 11.66 2.25
C ILE A 161 3.77 11.11 3.17
N LEU A 162 4.11 9.83 3.06
CA LEU A 162 5.19 9.20 3.82
C LEU A 162 6.52 9.92 3.58
N LYS A 163 6.87 10.19 2.33
CA LYS A 163 8.13 10.84 1.94
C LYS A 163 8.21 12.29 2.42
N TYR A 164 7.20 13.11 2.08
CA TYR A 164 7.31 14.55 2.24
C TYR A 164 6.81 15.05 3.60
N ARG A 165 5.76 14.43 4.16
CA ARG A 165 5.21 14.80 5.48
C ARG A 165 5.94 14.11 6.62
N TYR A 166 6.17 12.79 6.48
CA TYR A 166 6.77 11.97 7.55
C TYR A 166 8.25 11.70 7.36
N LYS A 167 8.88 12.23 6.29
CA LYS A 167 10.32 12.11 5.98
C LYS A 167 10.82 10.66 5.90
N MET A 168 9.94 9.73 5.56
CA MET A 168 10.31 8.35 5.34
C MET A 168 11.19 8.22 4.08
N ASN A 169 12.12 7.27 4.09
CA ASN A 169 12.92 6.94 2.92
C ASN A 169 12.06 6.14 1.94
N VAL A 170 11.59 6.78 0.88
CA VAL A 170 10.75 6.17 -0.17
C VAL A 170 11.55 6.16 -1.47
N LEU A 171 11.77 4.96 -2.02
CA LEU A 171 12.56 4.70 -3.22
C LEU A 171 11.68 4.17 -4.34
N ASN A 172 11.80 4.74 -5.54
CA ASN A 172 11.10 4.28 -6.74
C ASN A 172 11.98 3.28 -7.49
N LEU A 173 12.11 2.06 -6.97
CA LEU A 173 12.95 1.00 -7.53
C LEU A 173 12.26 0.22 -8.66
N LEU A 174 10.94 0.30 -8.73
CA LEU A 174 10.12 -0.45 -9.67
C LEU A 174 9.43 0.48 -10.67
N ARG A 175 9.20 -0.03 -11.87
CA ARG A 175 8.35 0.57 -12.91
C ARG A 175 7.40 -0.49 -13.45
N ARG A 176 6.18 -0.09 -13.75
CA ARG A 176 5.23 -0.97 -14.47
C ARG A 176 5.43 -0.83 -15.97
N CYS A 177 5.45 -1.95 -16.68
CA CYS A 177 5.56 -1.99 -18.15
C CYS A 177 4.26 -1.54 -18.79
N ASP A 178 4.35 -0.83 -19.92
CA ASP A 178 3.22 -0.56 -20.80
C ASP A 178 2.94 -1.79 -21.69
N ASN A 179 1.69 -1.92 -22.20
CA ASN A 179 1.30 -3.04 -23.07
C ASN A 179 2.21 -3.21 -24.29
N ASN A 180 2.79 -2.13 -24.82
CA ASN A 180 3.71 -2.18 -25.95
C ASN A 180 5.10 -2.70 -25.55
N GLU A 181 5.54 -2.42 -24.33
CA GLU A 181 6.81 -2.93 -23.78
C GLU A 181 6.69 -4.41 -23.43
N GLN A 182 5.52 -4.83 -22.89
CA GLN A 182 5.21 -6.25 -22.66
C GLN A 182 5.36 -7.06 -23.95
N LYS A 183 4.73 -6.63 -25.05
CA LYS A 183 4.84 -7.30 -26.37
C LYS A 183 6.29 -7.36 -26.92
N LYS A 184 7.16 -6.40 -26.60
CA LYS A 184 8.57 -6.43 -26.98
C LYS A 184 9.38 -7.42 -26.14
N LEU A 185 9.11 -7.50 -24.86
CA LEU A 185 9.74 -8.46 -23.93
C LEU A 185 9.37 -9.90 -24.28
N ASP A 186 8.12 -10.14 -24.70
CA ASP A 186 7.64 -11.46 -25.14
C ASP A 186 8.29 -11.93 -26.45
N ARG A 187 8.62 -11.01 -27.38
CA ARG A 187 9.27 -11.34 -28.66
C ARG A 187 10.75 -11.70 -28.53
N THR A 188 11.43 -11.22 -27.49
CA THR A 188 12.87 -11.44 -27.25
C THR A 188 13.17 -12.62 -26.32
N GLY A 189 12.16 -13.17 -25.64
CA GLY A 189 12.30 -14.25 -24.68
C GLY A 189 11.39 -15.45 -24.99
N ARG A 190 11.98 -16.56 -25.43
CA ARG A 190 11.30 -17.83 -25.73
C ARG A 190 10.38 -18.33 -24.62
N LEU A 191 9.17 -18.64 -24.98
CA LEU A 191 8.22 -19.72 -24.62
C LEU A 191 7.83 -20.04 -23.15
N ASP A 192 8.37 -19.43 -22.07
CA ASP A 192 7.98 -19.85 -20.70
C ASP A 192 7.98 -18.75 -19.63
N ARG A 193 7.78 -17.48 -19.97
CA ARG A 193 7.70 -16.42 -18.96
C ARG A 193 6.36 -15.70 -19.05
N ALA A 194 5.53 -15.91 -18.02
CA ALA A 194 4.37 -15.07 -17.74
C ALA A 194 4.70 -13.59 -17.99
N GLU A 195 3.85 -12.88 -18.73
CA GLU A 195 4.01 -11.45 -19.08
C GLU A 195 4.50 -10.64 -17.87
N LYS A 196 5.76 -10.20 -17.88
CA LYS A 196 6.35 -9.40 -16.82
C LYS A 196 5.69 -8.02 -16.81
N ARG A 197 4.88 -7.77 -15.78
CA ARG A 197 4.20 -6.48 -15.60
C ARG A 197 5.07 -5.43 -14.92
N TYR A 198 6.07 -5.86 -14.16
CA TYR A 198 6.96 -5.00 -13.40
C TYR A 198 8.42 -5.23 -13.79
N VAL A 199 9.20 -4.15 -13.77
CA VAL A 199 10.63 -4.16 -14.07
C VAL A 199 11.38 -3.21 -13.14
N TRP A 200 12.69 -3.43 -13.03
CA TRP A 200 13.57 -2.48 -12.33
C TRP A 200 13.53 -1.09 -12.98
N ASN A 201 13.49 -0.07 -12.16
CA ASN A 201 13.51 1.31 -12.64
C ASN A 201 14.94 1.75 -12.97
N LYS A 202 15.33 1.67 -14.23
CA LYS A 202 16.67 2.05 -14.73
C LYS A 202 17.03 3.53 -14.48
N THR A 203 16.07 4.40 -14.15
CA THR A 203 16.34 5.81 -13.80
C THR A 203 16.79 5.99 -12.36
N PHE A 204 16.67 4.97 -11.52
CA PHE A 204 17.21 4.98 -10.18
C PHE A 204 18.75 4.96 -10.22
N LYS A 205 19.40 5.95 -9.58
CA LYS A 205 20.86 6.12 -9.55
C LYS A 205 21.46 5.96 -8.15
N GLY A 206 20.64 5.56 -7.16
CA GLY A 206 21.09 5.36 -5.79
C GLY A 206 21.74 3.99 -5.56
N HIS A 207 22.26 3.80 -4.36
CA HIS A 207 22.71 2.49 -3.89
C HIS A 207 21.53 1.54 -3.71
N ILE A 208 21.68 0.27 -4.11
CA ILE A 208 20.66 -0.77 -3.93
C ILE A 208 20.59 -1.13 -2.46
N PRO A 209 19.44 -0.98 -1.79
CA PRO A 209 19.35 -1.31 -0.37
C PRO A 209 19.34 -2.83 -0.15
N HIS A 210 19.95 -3.28 0.94
CA HIS A 210 19.92 -4.68 1.37
C HIS A 210 18.48 -5.18 1.64
N SER A 211 17.67 -4.35 2.27
CA SER A 211 16.29 -4.68 2.64
C SER A 211 15.31 -3.59 2.19
N VAL A 212 14.09 -3.97 1.81
CA VAL A 212 13.02 -3.03 1.45
C VAL A 212 11.65 -3.50 1.96
N VAL A 213 10.73 -2.54 2.08
CA VAL A 213 9.31 -2.80 2.34
C VAL A 213 8.49 -2.37 1.12
N LEU A 214 7.92 -3.33 0.39
CA LEU A 214 6.91 -3.08 -0.64
C LEU A 214 5.65 -2.49 0.00
N LEU A 215 5.07 -1.48 -0.63
CA LEU A 215 3.82 -0.86 -0.21
C LEU A 215 2.75 -1.03 -1.28
N ASP A 216 1.61 -1.65 -0.92
CA ASP A 216 0.45 -1.77 -1.79
C ASP A 216 -0.86 -1.44 -1.03
N ASP A 217 -1.95 -1.21 -1.74
CA ASP A 217 -3.25 -0.90 -1.14
C ASP A 217 -4.01 -2.16 -0.71
N ILE A 218 -4.02 -3.21 -1.53
CA ILE A 218 -4.75 -4.44 -1.26
C ILE A 218 -4.02 -5.68 -1.77
N MET A 219 -3.86 -6.67 -0.91
CA MET A 219 -3.40 -7.99 -1.29
C MET A 219 -4.58 -8.94 -1.45
N THR A 220 -4.77 -9.47 -2.65
CA THR A 220 -5.70 -10.57 -2.94
C THR A 220 -4.93 -11.88 -2.95
N THR A 221 -4.44 -12.32 -4.08
CA THR A 221 -3.64 -13.55 -4.23
C THR A 221 -2.15 -13.37 -3.88
N GLY A 222 -1.69 -12.12 -3.72
CA GLY A 222 -0.26 -11.82 -3.54
C GLY A 222 0.59 -11.83 -4.82
N ALA A 223 0.00 -12.15 -5.98
CA ALA A 223 0.73 -12.24 -7.25
C ALA A 223 1.49 -10.95 -7.61
N THR A 224 0.88 -9.79 -7.39
CA THR A 224 1.52 -8.47 -7.61
C THR A 224 2.76 -8.30 -6.73
N LEU A 225 2.63 -8.60 -5.45
CA LEU A 225 3.74 -8.48 -4.49
C LEU A 225 4.87 -9.46 -4.79
N ASN A 226 4.53 -10.70 -5.18
CA ASN A 226 5.53 -11.69 -5.58
C ASN A 226 6.31 -11.26 -6.81
N GLU A 227 5.62 -10.79 -7.86
CA GLU A 227 6.28 -10.32 -9.09
C GLU A 227 7.20 -9.11 -8.80
N CYS A 228 6.75 -8.16 -7.97
CA CYS A 228 7.58 -7.04 -7.52
C CYS A 228 8.79 -7.51 -6.71
N ALA A 229 8.61 -8.48 -5.81
CA ALA A 229 9.69 -9.06 -5.02
C ALA A 229 10.72 -9.79 -5.87
N ASP A 230 10.29 -10.54 -6.90
CA ASP A 230 11.18 -11.19 -7.87
C ASP A 230 12.08 -10.19 -8.58
N VAL A 231 11.50 -9.08 -9.06
CA VAL A 231 12.26 -8.02 -9.73
C VAL A 231 13.28 -7.41 -8.77
N LEU A 232 12.90 -7.14 -7.53
CA LEU A 232 13.80 -6.55 -6.52
C LEU A 232 14.94 -7.51 -6.18
N LYS A 233 14.65 -8.77 -5.90
CA LYS A 233 15.66 -9.79 -5.57
C LYS A 233 16.61 -10.03 -6.73
N THR A 234 16.11 -10.17 -7.95
CA THR A 234 16.94 -10.32 -9.16
C THR A 234 17.84 -9.10 -9.40
N SER A 235 17.44 -7.93 -8.89
CA SER A 235 18.22 -6.69 -9.01
C SER A 235 19.18 -6.47 -7.84
N GLY A 236 19.30 -7.39 -6.87
CA GLY A 236 20.29 -7.35 -5.79
C GLY A 236 19.74 -6.97 -4.42
N VAL A 237 18.42 -6.85 -4.24
CA VAL A 237 17.81 -6.70 -2.90
C VAL A 237 17.70 -8.06 -2.25
N GLU A 238 18.28 -8.24 -1.06
CA GLU A 238 18.29 -9.54 -0.38
C GLU A 238 16.99 -9.83 0.38
N THR A 239 16.47 -8.83 1.09
CA THR A 239 15.29 -9.00 1.93
C THR A 239 14.15 -8.11 1.46
N VAL A 240 13.02 -8.72 1.12
CA VAL A 240 11.81 -8.01 0.67
C VAL A 240 10.66 -8.31 1.61
N HIS A 241 10.20 -7.29 2.32
CA HIS A 241 8.98 -7.31 3.12
C HIS A 241 7.84 -6.63 2.35
N ALA A 242 6.60 -6.80 2.80
CA ALA A 242 5.47 -6.08 2.26
C ALA A 242 4.54 -5.57 3.35
N VAL A 243 3.99 -4.38 3.14
CA VAL A 243 2.91 -3.79 3.93
C VAL A 243 1.76 -3.47 2.99
N THR A 244 0.57 -3.94 3.30
CA THR A 244 -0.66 -3.61 2.56
C THR A 244 -1.71 -3.06 3.50
N LEU A 245 -2.55 -2.16 3.02
CA LEU A 245 -3.67 -1.70 3.84
C LEU A 245 -4.66 -2.83 4.09
N PHE A 246 -5.05 -3.52 3.01
CA PHE A 246 -6.08 -4.54 3.09
C PHE A 246 -5.59 -5.90 2.58
N THR A 247 -6.16 -6.96 3.13
CA THR A 247 -6.05 -8.32 2.58
C THR A 247 -7.44 -8.92 2.42
N VAL A 248 -7.69 -9.55 1.28
CA VAL A 248 -8.93 -10.31 1.03
C VAL A 248 -8.83 -11.63 1.79
N MET A 249 -9.92 -11.98 2.47
CA MET A 249 -10.10 -13.26 3.14
C MET A 249 -11.14 -14.02 2.32
N ASP A 250 -10.69 -14.94 1.48
CA ASP A 250 -11.57 -15.93 0.85
C ASP A 250 -11.53 -17.23 1.66
#